data_699f8dfcf854fcd7e259b25d8e90ee4f
#
_entry.id   699f8dfcf854fcd7e259b25d8e90ee4f
#
_cell.length_a   1.000
_cell.length_b   1.000
_cell.length_c   1.000
_cell.angle_alpha   90.00
_cell.angle_beta   90.00
_cell.angle_gamma   90.00
#
_symmetry.space_group_name_H-M   'P 1'
#
loop_
_entity.id
_entity.type
_entity.pdbx_description
1 polymer ?
#
loop_
_entity_poly.entity_id
_entity_poly.type
_entity_poly.pdbx_seq_one_letter_code
_entity_poly.pdbx_strand_id
1 'polypeptide(L)'
;MKRKSGPDRIFEMASFWPTRVLQTGVLMGVFDALAGGPRTAAQLARRLGAKARSLELLLNALVGLDLLVKRGETYANTREAVRFLVTSSEECVAANVAHGAYMWDSWGRLEESVRTNAPARHERWRYRAPDQLRAFILAMHSGGRAKGERIARALDLEGRKHLADIGGGPGTYAIMFCRHYPGLRATVVDRAEVLPIAREVVARHGLEDRFGFVACDVVAEPRIPTRYDVAWVSNLVHSYDERTNLALLRKVVRALEPGGVLYLQDFLLDQTRAKPLWPAVFALNMLVHTDGGRTYTEGEVKDWFKRLGLRKVRRLKIALANGAGIIAGWKPVGAGWKPVKAGRRPA
;
A
#
# COMPACT_ATOMS: atom_id res chain seq x y z
N MET A 1 24.87 9.49 -9.70
CA MET A 1 24.44 10.04 -11.01
C MET A 1 24.31 11.56 -10.92
N LYS A 2 24.99 12.31 -11.78
CA LYS A 2 24.79 13.77 -11.89
C LYS A 2 23.32 14.01 -12.29
N ARG A 3 22.65 14.92 -11.60
CA ARG A 3 21.25 15.29 -11.91
C ARG A 3 21.25 15.91 -13.32
N LYS A 4 20.64 15.23 -14.30
CA LYS A 4 20.43 15.81 -15.64
C LYS A 4 19.70 17.13 -15.50
N SER A 5 20.01 18.10 -16.34
CA SER A 5 19.37 19.42 -16.40
C SER A 5 19.00 19.74 -17.85
N GLY A 6 18.16 20.73 -18.07
CA GLY A 6 17.76 21.14 -19.42
C GLY A 6 16.61 20.31 -20.01
N PRO A 7 16.38 20.45 -21.34
CA PRO A 7 15.24 19.82 -22.04
C PRO A 7 15.20 18.31 -21.89
N ASP A 8 16.32 17.62 -21.94
CA ASP A 8 16.38 16.15 -21.84
C ASP A 8 15.79 15.62 -20.53
N ARG A 9 15.99 16.34 -19.43
CA ARG A 9 15.38 15.99 -18.15
C ARG A 9 13.85 16.09 -18.21
N ILE A 10 13.33 17.12 -18.87
CA ILE A 10 11.89 17.33 -19.02
C ILE A 10 11.28 16.25 -19.90
N PHE A 11 11.94 15.90 -21.00
CA PHE A 11 11.49 14.82 -21.88
C PHE A 11 11.49 13.46 -21.18
N GLU A 12 12.51 13.15 -20.35
CA GLU A 12 12.50 11.95 -19.53
C GLU A 12 11.31 11.91 -18.55
N MET A 13 11.02 13.05 -17.89
CA MET A 13 9.86 13.13 -16.97
C MET A 13 8.53 13.00 -17.69
N ALA A 14 8.44 13.47 -18.95
CA ALA A 14 7.23 13.38 -19.77
C ALA A 14 7.05 11.99 -20.41
N SER A 15 8.09 11.14 -20.42
CA SER A 15 8.02 9.84 -21.06
C SER A 15 7.27 8.82 -20.19
N PHE A 16 6.16 8.31 -20.71
CA PHE A 16 5.36 7.25 -20.08
C PHE A 16 5.49 5.88 -20.82
N TRP A 17 6.13 5.85 -21.97
CA TRP A 17 6.16 4.67 -22.84
C TRP A 17 6.78 3.45 -22.18
N PRO A 18 7.93 3.54 -21.49
CA PRO A 18 8.51 2.38 -20.80
C PRO A 18 7.56 1.79 -19.77
N THR A 19 6.86 2.66 -19.03
CA THR A 19 5.84 2.23 -18.05
C THR A 19 4.72 1.44 -18.72
N ARG A 20 4.20 1.92 -19.87
CA ARG A 20 3.13 1.21 -20.61
C ARG A 20 3.60 -0.10 -21.21
N VAL A 21 4.82 -0.17 -21.73
CA VAL A 21 5.43 -1.42 -22.23
C VAL A 21 5.48 -2.47 -21.12
N LEU A 22 6.02 -2.12 -19.94
CA LEU A 22 6.06 -3.03 -18.78
C LEU A 22 4.67 -3.47 -18.33
N GLN A 23 3.74 -2.51 -18.14
CA GLN A 23 2.36 -2.79 -17.75
C GLN A 23 1.66 -3.72 -18.74
N THR A 24 1.84 -3.49 -20.04
CA THR A 24 1.25 -4.32 -21.10
C THR A 24 1.82 -5.73 -21.06
N GLY A 25 3.15 -5.89 -20.89
CA GLY A 25 3.79 -7.18 -20.75
C GLY A 25 3.25 -7.99 -19.56
N VAL A 26 3.04 -7.32 -18.41
CA VAL A 26 2.45 -7.94 -17.21
C VAL A 26 0.99 -8.31 -17.44
N LEU A 27 0.16 -7.38 -17.92
CA LEU A 27 -1.28 -7.63 -18.15
C LEU A 27 -1.55 -8.72 -19.19
N MET A 28 -0.69 -8.86 -20.18
CA MET A 28 -0.77 -9.94 -21.17
C MET A 28 -0.22 -11.28 -20.65
N GLY A 29 0.43 -11.33 -19.49
CA GLY A 29 1.02 -12.55 -18.94
C GLY A 29 2.28 -13.02 -19.67
N VAL A 30 3.03 -12.11 -20.29
CA VAL A 30 4.24 -12.44 -21.08
C VAL A 30 5.27 -13.16 -20.21
N PHE A 31 5.51 -12.69 -18.98
CA PHE A 31 6.53 -13.23 -18.08
C PHE A 31 6.17 -14.64 -17.60
N ASP A 32 4.91 -14.89 -17.27
CA ASP A 32 4.43 -16.22 -16.91
C ASP A 32 4.45 -17.19 -18.09
N ALA A 33 4.13 -16.70 -19.30
CA ALA A 33 4.21 -17.52 -20.51
C ALA A 33 5.63 -17.97 -20.85
N LEU A 34 6.64 -17.24 -20.38
CA LEU A 34 8.07 -17.53 -20.53
C LEU A 34 8.70 -18.22 -19.29
N ALA A 35 7.95 -18.47 -18.23
CA ALA A 35 8.49 -19.11 -17.02
C ALA A 35 9.01 -20.53 -17.28
N GLY A 36 8.39 -21.25 -18.23
CA GLY A 36 8.79 -22.59 -18.63
C GLY A 36 9.91 -22.67 -19.69
N GLY A 37 10.56 -21.55 -20.02
CA GLY A 37 11.69 -21.50 -20.94
C GLY A 37 11.46 -20.64 -22.20
N PRO A 38 12.49 -20.55 -23.07
CA PRO A 38 12.47 -19.70 -24.26
C PRO A 38 11.37 -20.07 -25.25
N ARG A 39 10.77 -19.06 -25.92
CA ARG A 39 9.73 -19.23 -26.95
C ARG A 39 9.89 -18.19 -28.05
N THR A 40 9.46 -18.55 -29.26
CA THR A 40 9.36 -17.59 -30.38
C THR A 40 8.14 -16.69 -30.20
N ALA A 41 8.15 -15.51 -30.88
CA ALA A 41 6.99 -14.60 -30.88
C ALA A 41 5.71 -15.29 -31.37
N ALA A 42 5.81 -16.18 -32.38
CA ALA A 42 4.69 -16.94 -32.90
C ALA A 42 4.10 -17.93 -31.87
N GLN A 43 4.95 -18.61 -31.09
CA GLN A 43 4.52 -19.50 -30.01
C GLN A 43 3.82 -18.74 -28.89
N LEU A 44 4.38 -17.60 -28.48
CA LEU A 44 3.79 -16.72 -27.46
C LEU A 44 2.47 -16.13 -27.94
N ALA A 45 2.39 -15.69 -29.21
CA ALA A 45 1.18 -15.12 -29.77
C ALA A 45 0.00 -16.11 -29.71
N ARG A 46 0.22 -17.38 -30.07
CA ARG A 46 -0.81 -18.42 -29.91
C ARG A 46 -1.24 -18.61 -28.45
N ARG A 47 -0.27 -18.64 -27.53
CA ARG A 47 -0.55 -18.84 -26.11
C ARG A 47 -1.30 -17.67 -25.46
N LEU A 48 -1.01 -16.44 -25.89
CA LEU A 48 -1.55 -15.20 -25.31
C LEU A 48 -2.74 -14.62 -26.10
N GLY A 49 -3.20 -15.30 -27.15
CA GLY A 49 -4.31 -14.82 -27.99
C GLY A 49 -3.97 -13.52 -28.73
N ALA A 50 -2.71 -13.30 -29.11
CA ALA A 50 -2.23 -12.09 -29.74
C ALA A 50 -1.86 -12.30 -31.21
N LYS A 51 -1.64 -11.21 -31.96
CA LYS A 51 -1.06 -11.26 -33.32
C LYS A 51 0.47 -11.26 -33.21
N ALA A 52 1.14 -12.20 -33.93
CA ALA A 52 2.59 -12.40 -33.80
C ALA A 52 3.41 -11.13 -34.06
N ARG A 53 3.09 -10.37 -35.13
CA ARG A 53 3.78 -9.13 -35.46
C ARG A 53 3.70 -8.09 -34.33
N SER A 54 2.51 -7.87 -33.77
CA SER A 54 2.30 -6.86 -32.72
C SER A 54 2.96 -7.28 -31.41
N LEU A 55 2.88 -8.58 -31.09
CA LEU A 55 3.52 -9.11 -29.89
C LEU A 55 5.05 -9.04 -30.02
N GLU A 56 5.62 -9.30 -31.19
CA GLU A 56 7.06 -9.18 -31.40
C GLU A 56 7.58 -7.77 -31.13
N LEU A 57 6.83 -6.72 -31.52
CA LEU A 57 7.19 -5.33 -31.20
C LEU A 57 7.24 -5.11 -29.68
N LEU A 58 6.25 -5.63 -28.94
CA LEU A 58 6.23 -5.55 -27.47
C LEU A 58 7.41 -6.30 -26.86
N LEU A 59 7.69 -7.53 -27.33
CA LEU A 59 8.80 -8.34 -26.83
C LEU A 59 10.15 -7.66 -27.06
N ASN A 60 10.36 -7.09 -28.25
CA ASN A 60 11.59 -6.32 -28.55
C ASN A 60 11.73 -5.09 -27.65
N ALA A 61 10.64 -4.39 -27.34
CA ALA A 61 10.66 -3.28 -26.38
C ALA A 61 10.99 -3.76 -24.95
N LEU A 62 10.47 -4.91 -24.52
CA LEU A 62 10.79 -5.51 -23.21
C LEU A 62 12.26 -5.97 -23.15
N VAL A 63 12.86 -6.39 -24.29
CA VAL A 63 14.32 -6.64 -24.38
C VAL A 63 15.09 -5.33 -24.18
N GLY A 64 14.66 -4.23 -24.84
CA GLY A 64 15.26 -2.90 -24.65
C GLY A 64 15.14 -2.35 -23.23
N LEU A 65 14.21 -2.87 -22.42
CA LEU A 65 14.05 -2.56 -21.00
C LEU A 65 14.81 -3.54 -20.08
N ASP A 66 15.64 -4.41 -20.61
CA ASP A 66 16.40 -5.44 -19.87
C ASP A 66 15.52 -6.43 -19.08
N LEU A 67 14.25 -6.58 -19.46
CA LEU A 67 13.31 -7.52 -18.84
C LEU A 67 13.26 -8.88 -19.55
N LEU A 68 13.57 -8.89 -20.84
CA LEU A 68 13.72 -10.09 -21.64
C LEU A 68 15.09 -10.13 -22.31
N VAL A 69 15.52 -11.34 -22.70
CA VAL A 69 16.66 -11.57 -23.60
C VAL A 69 16.16 -12.19 -24.89
N LYS A 70 16.71 -11.77 -26.03
CA LYS A 70 16.45 -12.35 -27.35
C LYS A 70 17.69 -13.13 -27.80
N ARG A 71 17.52 -14.39 -28.22
CA ARG A 71 18.56 -15.24 -28.81
C ARG A 71 18.00 -15.87 -30.09
N GLY A 72 18.51 -15.45 -31.24
CA GLY A 72 17.91 -15.75 -32.52
C GLY A 72 16.43 -15.33 -32.54
N GLU A 73 15.54 -16.24 -32.82
CA GLU A 73 14.08 -16.01 -32.89
C GLU A 73 13.36 -16.21 -31.54
N THR A 74 14.08 -16.58 -30.47
CA THR A 74 13.46 -16.89 -29.18
C THR A 74 13.68 -15.80 -28.14
N TYR A 75 12.69 -15.63 -27.26
CA TYR A 75 12.69 -14.73 -26.12
C TYR A 75 12.66 -15.53 -24.82
N ALA A 76 13.34 -15.04 -23.79
CA ALA A 76 13.33 -15.59 -22.44
C ALA A 76 13.32 -14.47 -21.40
N ASN A 77 12.81 -14.77 -20.21
CA ASN A 77 12.90 -13.87 -19.07
C ASN A 77 14.36 -13.64 -18.64
N THR A 78 14.71 -12.43 -18.24
CA THR A 78 15.93 -12.17 -17.47
C THR A 78 15.79 -12.73 -16.04
N ARG A 79 16.91 -12.84 -15.30
CA ARG A 79 16.88 -13.24 -13.88
C ARG A 79 16.02 -12.31 -13.04
N GLU A 80 16.05 -11.01 -13.34
CA GLU A 80 15.24 -9.99 -12.67
C GLU A 80 13.75 -10.20 -12.97
N ALA A 81 13.38 -10.42 -14.22
CA ALA A 81 12.00 -10.70 -14.60
C ALA A 81 11.47 -12.01 -13.98
N VAL A 82 12.27 -13.08 -13.93
CA VAL A 82 11.87 -14.33 -13.24
C VAL A 82 11.59 -14.06 -11.77
N ARG A 83 12.44 -13.29 -11.10
CA ARG A 83 12.33 -13.02 -9.66
C ARG A 83 11.16 -12.11 -9.33
N PHE A 84 10.91 -11.06 -10.13
CA PHE A 84 10.00 -9.99 -9.75
C PHE A 84 8.71 -9.93 -10.58
N LEU A 85 8.62 -10.59 -11.74
CA LEU A 85 7.47 -10.46 -12.65
C LEU A 85 6.76 -11.79 -12.94
N VAL A 86 7.35 -12.94 -12.60
CA VAL A 86 6.70 -14.25 -12.71
C VAL A 86 5.85 -14.49 -11.46
N THR A 87 4.56 -14.80 -11.64
CA THR A 87 3.57 -14.86 -10.54
C THR A 87 3.83 -15.96 -9.51
N SER A 88 4.55 -17.03 -9.89
CA SER A 88 4.95 -18.09 -8.97
C SER A 88 6.14 -17.72 -8.06
N SER A 89 6.82 -16.59 -8.33
CA SER A 89 7.91 -16.12 -7.48
C SER A 89 7.37 -15.51 -6.18
N GLU A 90 8.00 -15.87 -5.07
CA GLU A 90 7.67 -15.27 -3.78
C GLU A 90 7.91 -13.75 -3.74
N GLU A 91 8.85 -13.23 -4.52
CA GLU A 91 9.18 -11.80 -4.58
C GLU A 91 8.43 -11.06 -5.69
N CYS A 92 7.44 -11.69 -6.31
CA CYS A 92 6.70 -11.13 -7.44
C CYS A 92 6.02 -9.80 -7.07
N VAL A 93 6.24 -8.77 -7.90
CA VAL A 93 5.61 -7.46 -7.82
C VAL A 93 4.69 -7.15 -9.01
N ALA A 94 4.41 -8.13 -9.87
CA ALA A 94 3.58 -7.96 -11.05
C ALA A 94 2.19 -7.38 -10.73
N ALA A 95 1.61 -7.76 -9.58
CA ALA A 95 0.34 -7.21 -9.12
C ALA A 95 0.39 -5.68 -8.88
N ASN A 96 1.52 -5.16 -8.39
CA ASN A 96 1.71 -3.70 -8.24
C ASN A 96 1.80 -2.99 -9.59
N VAL A 97 2.46 -3.60 -10.57
CA VAL A 97 2.56 -3.09 -11.94
C VAL A 97 1.18 -3.07 -12.60
N ALA A 98 0.42 -4.15 -12.46
CA ALA A 98 -0.95 -4.26 -12.97
C ALA A 98 -1.89 -3.24 -12.29
N HIS A 99 -1.77 -3.05 -10.97
CA HIS A 99 -2.51 -2.02 -10.25
C HIS A 99 -2.25 -0.61 -10.82
N GLY A 100 -0.98 -0.28 -11.11
CA GLY A 100 -0.63 0.97 -11.78
C GLY A 100 -1.30 1.14 -13.15
N ALA A 101 -1.46 0.05 -13.89
CA ALA A 101 -2.16 0.08 -15.18
C ALA A 101 -3.67 0.36 -15.05
N TYR A 102 -4.32 -0.16 -14.00
CA TYR A 102 -5.75 0.13 -13.74
C TYR A 102 -6.02 1.57 -13.33
N MET A 103 -5.02 2.29 -12.80
CA MET A 103 -5.13 3.70 -12.48
C MET A 103 -4.95 4.62 -13.70
N TRP A 104 -4.58 4.10 -14.86
CA TRP A 104 -4.22 4.88 -16.03
C TRP A 104 -5.29 5.89 -16.45
N ASP A 105 -6.53 5.43 -16.62
CA ASP A 105 -7.64 6.27 -17.06
C ASP A 105 -7.97 7.39 -16.08
N SER A 106 -7.88 7.09 -14.78
CA SER A 106 -8.12 8.07 -13.73
C SER A 106 -7.02 9.14 -13.72
N TRP A 107 -5.75 8.73 -13.84
CA TRP A 107 -4.62 9.65 -13.92
C TRP A 107 -4.62 10.47 -15.22
N GLY A 108 -5.14 9.92 -16.33
CA GLY A 108 -5.36 10.66 -17.58
C GLY A 108 -6.32 11.86 -17.43
N ARG A 109 -7.10 11.88 -16.34
CA ARG A 109 -8.04 12.96 -15.99
C ARG A 109 -7.56 13.83 -14.81
N LEU A 110 -6.28 13.81 -14.49
CA LEU A 110 -5.72 14.58 -13.38
C LEU A 110 -6.02 16.07 -13.50
N GLU A 111 -5.94 16.64 -14.71
CA GLU A 111 -6.23 18.06 -14.95
C GLU A 111 -7.66 18.42 -14.51
N GLU A 112 -8.64 17.57 -14.84
CA GLU A 112 -10.03 17.73 -14.42
C GLU A 112 -10.15 17.75 -12.90
N SER A 113 -9.53 16.78 -12.22
CA SER A 113 -9.53 16.71 -10.76
C SER A 113 -8.90 17.94 -10.11
N VAL A 114 -7.82 18.45 -10.67
CA VAL A 114 -7.17 19.70 -10.20
C VAL A 114 -8.08 20.91 -10.39
N ARG A 115 -8.81 21.01 -11.51
CA ARG A 115 -9.72 22.14 -11.77
C ARG A 115 -10.97 22.10 -10.90
N THR A 116 -11.49 20.90 -10.63
CA THR A 116 -12.79 20.71 -9.95
C THR A 116 -12.66 20.43 -8.46
N ASN A 117 -11.47 20.11 -7.97
CA ASN A 117 -11.23 19.59 -6.61
C ASN A 117 -12.11 18.37 -6.29
N ALA A 118 -12.34 17.51 -7.28
CA ALA A 118 -13.15 16.32 -7.19
C ALA A 118 -12.40 15.11 -7.78
N PRO A 119 -12.70 13.87 -7.33
CA PRO A 119 -12.14 12.69 -7.94
C PRO A 119 -12.55 12.58 -9.42
N ALA A 120 -11.65 12.03 -10.24
CA ALA A 120 -11.85 11.89 -11.69
C ALA A 120 -13.05 11.00 -12.07
N ARG A 121 -13.51 10.17 -11.14
CA ARG A 121 -14.74 9.39 -11.25
C ARG A 121 -15.58 9.62 -10.00
N HIS A 122 -16.82 10.07 -10.17
CA HIS A 122 -17.82 10.25 -9.09
C HIS A 122 -18.24 8.94 -8.43
N GLU A 123 -17.95 7.80 -9.03
CA GLU A 123 -18.14 6.53 -8.36
C GLU A 123 -16.95 6.30 -7.42
N ARG A 124 -17.23 6.27 -6.11
CA ARG A 124 -16.30 5.76 -5.09
C ARG A 124 -15.52 4.62 -5.70
N TRP A 125 -14.21 4.67 -5.57
CA TRP A 125 -13.29 3.63 -6.03
C TRP A 125 -13.62 2.31 -5.33
N ARG A 126 -14.75 1.76 -5.70
CA ARG A 126 -15.17 0.41 -5.34
C ARG A 126 -14.70 -0.48 -6.47
N TYR A 127 -13.89 -1.44 -6.13
CA TYR A 127 -13.59 -2.51 -7.03
C TYR A 127 -14.91 -3.07 -7.56
N ARG A 128 -15.17 -2.87 -8.85
CA ARG A 128 -16.44 -3.25 -9.48
C ARG A 128 -16.57 -4.76 -9.63
N ALA A 129 -15.44 -5.49 -9.56
CA ALA A 129 -15.40 -6.94 -9.65
C ALA A 129 -14.55 -7.52 -8.51
N PRO A 130 -14.90 -8.70 -7.98
CA PRO A 130 -14.12 -9.41 -6.96
C PRO A 130 -12.66 -9.59 -7.34
N ASP A 131 -12.36 -9.85 -8.63
CA ASP A 131 -11.00 -10.02 -9.13
C ASP A 131 -10.16 -8.74 -9.03
N GLN A 132 -10.76 -7.56 -9.21
CA GLN A 132 -10.06 -6.29 -9.06
C GLN A 132 -9.72 -6.02 -7.59
N LEU A 133 -10.64 -6.30 -6.67
CA LEU A 133 -10.38 -6.22 -5.23
C LEU A 133 -9.24 -7.16 -4.84
N ARG A 134 -9.31 -8.41 -5.30
CA ARG A 134 -8.28 -9.40 -5.02
C ARG A 134 -6.92 -8.97 -5.55
N ALA A 135 -6.84 -8.50 -6.79
CA ALA A 135 -5.62 -8.01 -7.40
C ALA A 135 -5.01 -6.85 -6.60
N PHE A 136 -5.85 -5.90 -6.17
CA PHE A 136 -5.41 -4.79 -5.32
C PHE A 136 -4.87 -5.26 -3.97
N ILE A 137 -5.61 -6.11 -3.25
CA ILE A 137 -5.19 -6.60 -1.93
C ILE A 137 -3.88 -7.38 -2.03
N LEU A 138 -3.71 -8.23 -3.05
CA LEU A 138 -2.46 -8.95 -3.29
C LEU A 138 -1.31 -8.02 -3.72
N ALA A 139 -1.59 -6.95 -4.46
CA ALA A 139 -0.61 -5.91 -4.76
C ALA A 139 -0.10 -5.22 -3.47
N MET A 140 -1.00 -4.92 -2.53
CA MET A 140 -0.62 -4.38 -1.23
C MET A 140 0.23 -5.36 -0.42
N HIS A 141 -0.08 -6.67 -0.50
CA HIS A 141 0.74 -7.71 0.12
C HIS A 141 2.18 -7.70 -0.42
N SER A 142 2.35 -7.78 -1.72
CA SER A 142 3.67 -7.79 -2.38
C SER A 142 4.49 -6.55 -2.03
N GLY A 143 3.89 -5.35 -2.11
CA GLY A 143 4.56 -4.08 -1.78
C GLY A 143 4.89 -3.91 -0.30
N GLY A 144 4.18 -4.63 0.59
CA GLY A 144 4.34 -4.54 2.05
C GLY A 144 5.42 -5.44 2.62
N ARG A 145 5.72 -6.58 2.00
CA ARG A 145 6.58 -7.64 2.58
C ARG A 145 7.97 -7.15 2.98
N ALA A 146 8.75 -6.62 2.06
CA ALA A 146 10.12 -6.16 2.36
C ALA A 146 10.17 -5.05 3.41
N LYS A 147 9.16 -4.16 3.43
CA LYS A 147 9.01 -3.13 4.46
C LYS A 147 8.60 -3.75 5.80
N GLY A 148 7.70 -4.73 5.79
CA GLY A 148 7.16 -5.38 6.98
C GLY A 148 8.22 -6.03 7.85
N GLU A 149 9.15 -6.76 7.26
CA GLU A 149 10.26 -7.37 8.00
C GLU A 149 11.16 -6.32 8.67
N ARG A 150 11.52 -5.26 7.92
CA ARG A 150 12.33 -4.16 8.47
C ARG A 150 11.61 -3.46 9.63
N ILE A 151 10.30 -3.24 9.49
CA ILE A 151 9.49 -2.62 10.54
C ILE A 151 9.39 -3.55 11.74
N ALA A 152 9.13 -4.85 11.55
CA ALA A 152 9.03 -5.83 12.63
C ALA A 152 10.26 -5.83 13.55
N ARG A 153 11.46 -5.76 12.96
CA ARG A 153 12.73 -5.70 13.72
C ARG A 153 12.94 -4.38 14.47
N ALA A 154 12.25 -3.32 14.08
CA ALA A 154 12.45 -1.98 14.64
C ALA A 154 11.36 -1.56 15.62
N LEU A 155 10.22 -2.27 15.64
CA LEU A 155 9.19 -2.07 16.65
C LEU A 155 9.59 -2.77 17.95
N ASP A 156 9.17 -2.18 19.06
CA ASP A 156 9.26 -2.80 20.40
C ASP A 156 7.88 -3.36 20.76
N LEU A 157 7.68 -4.65 20.44
CA LEU A 157 6.46 -5.39 20.74
C LEU A 157 6.70 -6.53 21.73
N GLU A 158 7.86 -6.57 22.39
CA GLU A 158 8.16 -7.59 23.39
C GLU A 158 7.14 -7.51 24.54
N GLY A 159 6.65 -8.67 24.97
CA GLY A 159 5.62 -8.76 26.01
C GLY A 159 4.21 -8.35 25.60
N ARG A 160 4.00 -7.80 24.40
CA ARG A 160 2.67 -7.49 23.86
C ARG A 160 1.93 -8.78 23.50
N LYS A 161 0.59 -8.77 23.71
CA LYS A 161 -0.23 -10.00 23.57
C LYS A 161 -1.12 -9.95 22.34
N HIS A 162 -1.73 -8.79 22.05
CA HIS A 162 -2.74 -8.71 21.02
C HIS A 162 -2.61 -7.44 20.19
N LEU A 163 -2.34 -7.61 18.89
CA LEU A 163 -2.27 -6.56 17.90
C LEU A 163 -3.57 -6.52 17.08
N ALA A 164 -4.15 -5.33 16.90
CA ALA A 164 -5.17 -5.09 15.88
C ALA A 164 -4.54 -4.39 14.67
N ASP A 165 -4.64 -5.01 13.50
CA ASP A 165 -4.27 -4.46 12.20
C ASP A 165 -5.49 -3.80 11.58
N ILE A 166 -5.60 -2.48 11.75
CA ILE A 166 -6.79 -1.67 11.43
C ILE A 166 -6.75 -1.24 9.96
N GLY A 167 -7.74 -1.69 9.18
CA GLY A 167 -7.67 -1.61 7.71
C GLY A 167 -6.53 -2.47 7.19
N GLY A 168 -6.33 -3.65 7.80
CA GLY A 168 -5.13 -4.47 7.63
C GLY A 168 -5.00 -5.11 6.25
N GLY A 169 -6.04 -5.06 5.40
CA GLY A 169 -6.02 -5.65 4.08
C GLY A 169 -5.65 -7.14 4.14
N PRO A 170 -4.53 -7.55 3.52
CA PRO A 170 -4.08 -8.94 3.54
C PRO A 170 -3.40 -9.37 4.86
N GLY A 171 -3.29 -8.49 5.86
CA GLY A 171 -2.63 -8.76 7.13
C GLY A 171 -1.09 -8.82 7.05
N THR A 172 -0.50 -8.26 6.01
CA THR A 172 0.94 -8.40 5.72
C THR A 172 1.84 -7.99 6.88
N TYR A 173 1.57 -6.82 7.47
CA TYR A 173 2.37 -6.32 8.59
C TYR A 173 2.17 -7.16 9.83
N ALA A 174 0.93 -7.50 10.16
CA ALA A 174 0.60 -8.38 11.28
C ALA A 174 1.27 -9.75 11.16
N ILE A 175 1.34 -10.34 9.95
CA ILE A 175 2.07 -11.57 9.67
C ILE A 175 3.57 -11.41 10.02
N MET A 176 4.22 -10.34 9.54
CA MET A 176 5.64 -10.10 9.83
C MET A 176 5.90 -9.88 11.33
N PHE A 177 4.99 -9.19 12.02
CA PHE A 177 5.10 -8.96 13.47
C PHE A 177 4.90 -10.26 14.24
N CYS A 178 3.89 -11.06 13.92
CA CYS A 178 3.68 -12.36 14.56
C CYS A 178 4.83 -13.33 14.30
N ARG A 179 5.45 -13.32 13.12
CA ARG A 179 6.67 -14.12 12.86
C ARG A 179 7.85 -13.69 13.71
N HIS A 180 8.02 -12.39 13.93
CA HIS A 180 9.12 -11.84 14.71
C HIS A 180 8.91 -11.97 16.23
N TYR A 181 7.64 -11.88 16.68
CA TYR A 181 7.25 -11.96 18.10
C TYR A 181 6.37 -13.19 18.34
N PRO A 182 6.95 -14.33 18.78
CA PRO A 182 6.21 -15.60 18.90
C PRO A 182 5.00 -15.54 19.86
N GLY A 183 5.05 -14.70 20.90
CA GLY A 183 3.96 -14.51 21.86
C GLY A 183 2.82 -13.59 21.40
N LEU A 184 2.96 -12.91 20.25
CA LEU A 184 1.99 -11.97 19.75
C LEU A 184 0.89 -12.68 18.94
N ARG A 185 -0.37 -12.36 19.21
CA ARG A 185 -1.53 -12.70 18.38
C ARG A 185 -1.99 -11.44 17.63
N ALA A 186 -2.63 -11.61 16.48
CA ALA A 186 -3.12 -10.48 15.71
C ALA A 186 -4.59 -10.65 15.31
N THR A 187 -5.29 -9.54 15.14
CA THR A 187 -6.62 -9.49 14.54
C THR A 187 -6.57 -8.54 13.36
N VAL A 188 -6.90 -9.03 12.17
CA VAL A 188 -7.15 -8.18 10.99
C VAL A 188 -8.56 -7.62 11.11
N VAL A 189 -8.66 -6.30 11.15
CA VAL A 189 -9.92 -5.57 11.20
C VAL A 189 -10.10 -4.86 9.87
N ASP A 190 -11.00 -5.36 9.03
CA ASP A 190 -11.24 -4.80 7.70
C ASP A 190 -12.69 -5.10 7.25
N ARG A 191 -13.07 -4.60 6.09
CA ARG A 191 -14.38 -4.84 5.51
C ARG A 191 -14.56 -6.34 5.21
N ALA A 192 -15.82 -6.82 5.27
CA ALA A 192 -16.16 -8.23 5.14
C ALA A 192 -15.62 -8.86 3.83
N GLU A 193 -15.66 -8.12 2.73
CA GLU A 193 -15.19 -8.60 1.42
C GLU A 193 -13.66 -8.77 1.32
N VAL A 194 -12.89 -8.14 2.21
CA VAL A 194 -11.42 -8.23 2.27
C VAL A 194 -10.97 -9.47 3.05
N LEU A 195 -11.71 -9.85 4.08
CA LEU A 195 -11.29 -10.89 5.03
C LEU A 195 -11.05 -12.30 4.44
N PRO A 196 -11.80 -12.76 3.42
CA PRO A 196 -11.47 -14.04 2.77
C PRO A 196 -10.07 -14.06 2.18
N ILE A 197 -9.63 -12.96 1.57
CA ILE A 197 -8.29 -12.81 0.99
C ILE A 197 -7.24 -12.77 2.11
N ALA A 198 -7.51 -12.06 3.20
CA ALA A 198 -6.62 -12.01 4.36
C ALA A 198 -6.43 -13.41 4.98
N ARG A 199 -7.49 -14.20 5.14
CA ARG A 199 -7.42 -15.59 5.63
C ARG A 199 -6.53 -16.46 4.76
N GLU A 200 -6.69 -16.38 3.44
CA GLU A 200 -5.85 -17.12 2.50
C GLU A 200 -4.38 -16.72 2.61
N VAL A 201 -4.08 -15.42 2.72
CA VAL A 201 -2.70 -14.94 2.86
C VAL A 201 -2.10 -15.39 4.19
N VAL A 202 -2.83 -15.32 5.31
CA VAL A 202 -2.37 -15.79 6.62
C VAL A 202 -2.11 -17.29 6.60
N ALA A 203 -3.00 -18.08 6.00
CA ALA A 203 -2.86 -19.54 5.89
C ALA A 203 -1.60 -19.96 5.13
N ARG A 204 -1.25 -19.24 4.06
CA ARG A 204 0.02 -19.48 3.33
C ARG A 204 1.28 -19.29 4.20
N HIS A 205 1.14 -18.60 5.34
CA HIS A 205 2.22 -18.38 6.30
C HIS A 205 2.15 -19.29 7.52
N GLY A 206 1.14 -20.19 7.61
CA GLY A 206 0.97 -21.13 8.74
C GLY A 206 0.71 -20.42 10.06
N LEU A 207 -0.07 -19.36 10.07
CA LEU A 207 -0.31 -18.51 11.25
C LEU A 207 -1.79 -18.45 11.67
N GLU A 208 -2.65 -19.32 11.15
CA GLU A 208 -4.10 -19.31 11.37
C GLU A 208 -4.46 -19.30 12.84
N ASP A 209 -3.78 -20.12 13.66
CA ASP A 209 -4.03 -20.25 15.11
C ASP A 209 -3.70 -18.97 15.90
N ARG A 210 -2.97 -18.05 15.29
CA ARG A 210 -2.55 -16.79 15.91
C ARG A 210 -3.33 -15.59 15.40
N PHE A 211 -4.25 -15.79 14.44
CA PHE A 211 -4.98 -14.71 13.78
C PHE A 211 -6.48 -14.76 14.05
N GLY A 212 -7.03 -13.61 14.43
CA GLY A 212 -8.46 -13.31 14.37
C GLY A 212 -8.79 -12.44 13.15
N PHE A 213 -10.06 -12.44 12.75
CA PHE A 213 -10.56 -11.63 11.63
C PHE A 213 -11.90 -11.03 12.04
N VAL A 214 -11.99 -9.71 11.97
CA VAL A 214 -13.16 -8.94 12.39
C VAL A 214 -13.66 -8.10 11.23
N ALA A 215 -14.89 -8.38 10.77
CA ALA A 215 -15.55 -7.56 9.76
C ALA A 215 -15.99 -6.23 10.40
N CYS A 216 -15.43 -5.13 9.91
CA CYS A 216 -15.72 -3.79 10.41
C CYS A 216 -15.37 -2.74 9.36
N ASP A 217 -16.32 -1.94 8.95
CA ASP A 217 -16.03 -0.67 8.27
C ASP A 217 -15.57 0.32 9.34
N VAL A 218 -14.25 0.48 9.45
CA VAL A 218 -13.63 1.31 10.51
C VAL A 218 -14.02 2.79 10.45
N VAL A 219 -14.59 3.24 9.32
CA VAL A 219 -15.12 4.60 9.18
C VAL A 219 -16.60 4.65 9.56
N ALA A 220 -17.42 3.75 9.04
CA ALA A 220 -18.86 3.76 9.23
C ALA A 220 -19.26 3.27 10.63
N GLU A 221 -18.63 2.21 11.13
CA GLU A 221 -18.99 1.62 12.42
C GLU A 221 -18.70 2.54 13.60
N PRO A 222 -19.55 2.54 14.64
CA PRO A 222 -19.41 3.45 15.79
C PRO A 222 -18.23 3.10 16.69
N ARG A 223 -17.73 1.87 16.63
CA ARG A 223 -16.65 1.35 17.47
C ARG A 223 -15.87 0.24 16.77
N ILE A 224 -14.62 0.03 17.19
CA ILE A 224 -13.85 -1.17 16.85
C ILE A 224 -14.27 -2.29 17.81
N PRO A 225 -14.78 -3.44 17.32
CA PRO A 225 -15.42 -4.45 18.16
C PRO A 225 -14.43 -5.43 18.82
N THR A 226 -13.21 -5.01 19.10
CA THR A 226 -12.16 -5.79 19.76
C THR A 226 -11.31 -4.91 20.65
N ARG A 227 -10.62 -5.53 21.63
CA ARG A 227 -9.66 -4.87 22.51
C ARG A 227 -8.27 -5.40 22.22
N TYR A 228 -7.27 -4.55 22.35
CA TYR A 228 -5.88 -4.86 22.02
C TYR A 228 -4.90 -3.96 22.78
N ASP A 229 -3.67 -4.39 22.94
CA ASP A 229 -2.59 -3.60 23.54
C ASP A 229 -1.65 -2.99 22.48
N VAL A 230 -1.80 -3.37 21.20
CA VAL A 230 -1.14 -2.74 20.06
C VAL A 230 -2.15 -2.46 18.96
N ALA A 231 -2.21 -1.24 18.47
CA ALA A 231 -2.91 -0.87 17.25
C ALA A 231 -1.89 -0.56 16.15
N TRP A 232 -2.06 -1.19 14.99
CA TRP A 232 -1.34 -0.89 13.77
C TRP A 232 -2.30 -0.31 12.74
N VAL A 233 -2.03 0.92 12.28
CA VAL A 233 -2.79 1.60 11.23
C VAL A 233 -1.80 1.93 10.12
N SER A 234 -1.95 1.34 8.94
CA SER A 234 -1.01 1.60 7.86
C SER A 234 -1.70 1.84 6.52
N ASN A 235 -1.21 2.85 5.78
CA ASN A 235 -1.69 3.20 4.45
C ASN A 235 -3.24 3.36 4.41
N LEU A 236 -3.80 3.98 5.41
CA LEU A 236 -5.24 4.14 5.58
C LEU A 236 -5.66 5.60 5.67
N VAL A 237 -4.95 6.42 6.48
CA VAL A 237 -5.38 7.79 6.78
C VAL A 237 -5.28 8.72 5.57
N HIS A 238 -4.44 8.42 4.61
CA HIS A 238 -4.35 9.19 3.38
C HIS A 238 -5.64 9.14 2.54
N SER A 239 -6.51 8.15 2.76
CA SER A 239 -7.76 7.99 2.00
C SER A 239 -8.89 8.91 2.46
N TYR A 240 -8.74 9.59 3.59
CA TYR A 240 -9.79 10.37 4.24
C TYR A 240 -9.32 11.78 4.62
N ASP A 241 -10.29 12.68 4.81
CA ASP A 241 -10.06 14.00 5.37
C ASP A 241 -9.68 13.96 6.86
N GLU A 242 -9.22 15.08 7.40
CA GLU A 242 -8.80 15.21 8.81
C GLU A 242 -9.93 14.87 9.79
N ARG A 243 -11.16 15.30 9.50
CA ARG A 243 -12.32 15.06 10.37
C ARG A 243 -12.60 13.59 10.51
N THR A 244 -12.65 12.89 9.39
CA THR A 244 -12.86 11.44 9.30
C THR A 244 -11.73 10.68 9.99
N ASN A 245 -10.47 11.07 9.73
CA ASN A 245 -9.31 10.47 10.38
C ASN A 245 -9.33 10.61 11.91
N LEU A 246 -9.67 11.77 12.44
CA LEU A 246 -9.79 11.97 13.87
C LEU A 246 -10.92 11.15 14.49
N ALA A 247 -12.04 11.00 13.79
CA ALA A 247 -13.15 10.15 14.25
C ALA A 247 -12.74 8.66 14.27
N LEU A 248 -12.09 8.19 13.21
CA LEU A 248 -11.55 6.84 13.10
C LEU A 248 -10.53 6.55 14.20
N LEU A 249 -9.49 7.38 14.30
CA LEU A 249 -8.41 7.18 15.27
C LEU A 249 -8.91 7.27 16.72
N ARG A 250 -9.97 8.07 17.01
CA ARG A 250 -10.62 8.09 18.32
C ARG A 250 -11.23 6.74 18.68
N LYS A 251 -11.85 6.05 17.72
CA LYS A 251 -12.39 4.69 17.91
C LYS A 251 -11.26 3.69 18.18
N VAL A 252 -10.18 3.78 17.41
CA VAL A 252 -8.98 2.95 17.60
C VAL A 252 -8.39 3.14 19.01
N VAL A 253 -8.16 4.39 19.45
CA VAL A 253 -7.60 4.67 20.78
C VAL A 253 -8.55 4.26 21.92
N ARG A 254 -9.87 4.35 21.71
CA ARG A 254 -10.84 3.86 22.72
C ARG A 254 -10.72 2.35 22.94
N ALA A 255 -10.54 1.59 21.88
CA ALA A 255 -10.40 0.15 21.94
C ALA A 255 -9.00 -0.32 22.41
N LEU A 256 -8.00 0.55 22.38
CA LEU A 256 -6.66 0.29 22.89
C LEU A 256 -6.67 0.16 24.41
N GLU A 257 -6.00 -0.86 24.97
CA GLU A 257 -5.87 -1.05 26.42
C GLU A 257 -5.03 0.07 27.07
N PRO A 258 -5.23 0.36 28.35
CA PRO A 258 -4.34 1.27 29.09
C PRO A 258 -2.88 0.81 28.98
N GLY A 259 -1.95 1.74 28.71
CA GLY A 259 -0.54 1.40 28.45
C GLY A 259 -0.27 0.83 27.05
N GLY A 260 -1.31 0.64 26.26
CA GLY A 260 -1.19 0.18 24.87
C GLY A 260 -0.59 1.26 23.96
N VAL A 261 -0.15 0.84 22.77
CA VAL A 261 0.52 1.69 21.78
C VAL A 261 -0.22 1.70 20.45
N LEU A 262 -0.38 2.90 19.88
CA LEU A 262 -0.82 3.09 18.49
C LEU A 262 0.39 3.40 17.63
N TYR A 263 0.60 2.61 16.61
CA TYR A 263 1.52 2.90 15.50
C TYR A 263 0.72 3.28 14.26
N LEU A 264 1.06 4.41 13.67
CA LEU A 264 0.51 4.85 12.38
C LEU A 264 1.65 4.95 11.38
N GLN A 265 1.59 4.15 10.32
CA GLN A 265 2.50 4.17 9.19
C GLN A 265 1.78 4.74 7.97
N ASP A 266 2.31 5.80 7.39
CA ASP A 266 1.81 6.33 6.12
C ASP A 266 2.92 7.10 5.39
N PHE A 267 2.61 7.62 4.19
CA PHE A 267 3.46 8.56 3.48
C PHE A 267 3.37 9.92 4.19
N LEU A 268 4.51 10.43 4.65
CA LEU A 268 4.56 11.66 5.43
C LEU A 268 5.28 12.77 4.67
N LEU A 269 4.65 13.93 4.59
CA LEU A 269 5.24 15.16 4.08
C LEU A 269 6.01 15.90 5.18
N ASP A 270 6.97 16.71 4.78
CA ASP A 270 7.53 17.76 5.62
C ASP A 270 6.55 18.93 5.77
N GLN A 271 6.94 19.94 6.55
CA GLN A 271 6.09 21.13 6.79
C GLN A 271 5.86 21.97 5.53
N THR A 272 6.73 21.88 4.53
CA THR A 272 6.57 22.58 3.24
C THR A 272 5.52 21.94 2.34
N ARG A 273 5.10 20.70 2.64
CA ARG A 273 4.20 19.84 1.85
C ARG A 273 4.73 19.50 0.44
N ALA A 274 5.98 19.85 0.14
CA ALA A 274 6.61 19.62 -1.16
C ALA A 274 7.63 18.45 -1.13
N LYS A 275 7.99 17.96 0.05
CA LYS A 275 8.99 16.90 0.22
C LYS A 275 8.52 15.84 1.22
N PRO A 276 8.95 14.59 1.06
CA PRO A 276 9.64 14.04 -0.12
C PRO A 276 8.76 14.03 -1.37
N LEU A 277 9.36 13.84 -2.55
CA LEU A 277 8.63 13.86 -3.84
C LEU A 277 7.46 12.85 -3.87
N TRP A 278 7.71 11.61 -3.44
CA TRP A 278 6.69 10.55 -3.57
C TRP A 278 5.40 10.87 -2.78
N PRO A 279 5.42 11.24 -1.50
CA PRO A 279 4.21 11.69 -0.80
C PRO A 279 3.48 12.86 -1.47
N ALA A 280 4.22 13.80 -2.05
CA ALA A 280 3.61 14.93 -2.76
C ALA A 280 2.88 14.48 -4.04
N VAL A 281 3.48 13.56 -4.81
CA VAL A 281 2.82 12.94 -5.98
C VAL A 281 1.65 12.06 -5.54
N PHE A 282 1.81 11.31 -4.45
CA PHE A 282 0.76 10.44 -3.93
C PHE A 282 -0.46 11.23 -3.43
N ALA A 283 -0.30 12.48 -3.00
CA ALA A 283 -1.42 13.37 -2.69
C ALA A 283 -2.34 13.59 -3.91
N LEU A 284 -1.76 13.68 -5.11
CA LEU A 284 -2.55 13.75 -6.36
C LEU A 284 -3.27 12.44 -6.66
N ASN A 285 -2.65 11.31 -6.33
CA ASN A 285 -3.34 10.02 -6.42
C ASN A 285 -4.59 9.98 -5.52
N MET A 286 -4.52 10.56 -4.33
CA MET A 286 -5.68 10.68 -3.45
C MET A 286 -6.73 11.62 -4.01
N LEU A 287 -6.34 12.77 -4.57
CA LEU A 287 -7.25 13.70 -5.23
C LEU A 287 -8.03 13.03 -6.37
N VAL A 288 -7.36 12.21 -7.18
CA VAL A 288 -7.96 11.53 -8.34
C VAL A 288 -8.93 10.41 -7.92
N HIS A 289 -8.73 9.79 -6.73
CA HIS A 289 -9.45 8.57 -6.35
C HIS A 289 -10.35 8.70 -5.10
N THR A 290 -10.26 9.81 -4.34
CA THR A 290 -10.99 9.95 -3.06
C THR A 290 -11.63 11.33 -2.93
N ASP A 291 -12.71 11.42 -2.16
CA ASP A 291 -13.44 12.68 -1.97
C ASP A 291 -12.71 13.70 -1.07
N GLY A 292 -11.75 13.27 -0.26
CA GLY A 292 -11.08 14.18 0.70
C GLY A 292 -9.73 13.66 1.18
N GLY A 293 -9.23 12.58 0.57
CA GLY A 293 -7.95 12.01 0.91
C GLY A 293 -6.78 12.87 0.44
N ARG A 294 -5.70 12.82 1.19
CA ARG A 294 -4.43 13.48 0.90
C ARG A 294 -3.31 12.90 1.73
N THR A 295 -2.07 13.20 1.40
CA THR A 295 -0.96 12.94 2.31
C THR A 295 -0.87 14.01 3.39
N TYR A 296 -0.44 13.61 4.56
CA TYR A 296 -0.35 14.45 5.75
C TYR A 296 1.10 14.70 6.16
N THR A 297 1.35 15.80 6.83
CA THR A 297 2.66 16.07 7.40
C THR A 297 2.87 15.28 8.69
N GLU A 298 4.12 15.04 9.04
CA GLU A 298 4.48 14.46 10.34
C GLU A 298 3.86 15.27 11.51
N GLY A 299 3.85 16.60 11.37
CA GLY A 299 3.29 17.51 12.38
C GLY A 299 1.79 17.30 12.60
N GLU A 300 1.02 17.18 11.52
CA GLU A 300 -0.43 16.93 11.58
C GLU A 300 -0.74 15.61 12.30
N VAL A 301 -0.06 14.53 11.94
CA VAL A 301 -0.28 13.23 12.58
C VAL A 301 0.10 13.24 14.05
N LYS A 302 1.21 13.90 14.41
CA LYS A 302 1.60 14.08 15.83
C LYS A 302 0.58 14.90 16.62
N ASP A 303 0.00 15.93 16.00
CA ASP A 303 -1.06 16.73 16.62
C ASP A 303 -2.33 15.90 16.85
N TRP A 304 -2.76 15.10 15.89
CA TRP A 304 -3.88 14.17 16.08
C TRP A 304 -3.66 13.26 17.29
N PHE A 305 -2.47 12.67 17.43
CA PHE A 305 -2.16 11.78 18.55
C PHE A 305 -2.26 12.50 19.90
N LYS A 306 -1.74 13.75 19.97
CA LYS A 306 -1.86 14.57 21.17
C LYS A 306 -3.32 14.92 21.50
N ARG A 307 -4.11 15.32 20.50
CA ARG A 307 -5.57 15.62 20.63
C ARG A 307 -6.36 14.38 21.06
N LEU A 308 -5.90 13.19 20.72
CA LEU A 308 -6.48 11.93 21.17
C LEU A 308 -5.98 11.47 22.54
N GLY A 309 -5.19 12.28 23.23
CA GLY A 309 -4.70 12.01 24.59
C GLY A 309 -3.57 10.99 24.68
N LEU A 310 -2.95 10.64 23.55
CA LEU A 310 -1.75 9.81 23.55
C LEU A 310 -0.54 10.56 24.06
N ARG A 311 0.36 9.86 24.72
CA ARG A 311 1.61 10.39 25.32
C ARG A 311 2.83 9.83 24.58
N LYS A 312 4.01 10.40 24.86
CA LYS A 312 5.30 9.99 24.27
C LYS A 312 5.26 9.94 22.73
N VAL A 313 4.47 10.84 22.11
CA VAL A 313 4.26 10.87 20.65
C VAL A 313 5.57 11.17 19.94
N ARG A 314 6.02 10.25 19.09
CA ARG A 314 7.28 10.38 18.36
C ARG A 314 7.26 9.67 17.02
N ARG A 315 8.07 10.15 16.08
CA ARG A 315 8.41 9.40 14.87
C ARG A 315 9.47 8.36 15.22
N LEU A 316 9.31 7.17 14.68
CA LEU A 316 10.33 6.13 14.81
C LEU A 316 11.48 6.40 13.83
N LYS A 317 12.71 6.15 14.27
CA LYS A 317 13.94 6.32 13.47
C LYS A 317 14.15 5.09 12.57
N ILE A 318 13.26 4.88 11.61
CA ILE A 318 13.34 3.79 10.64
C ILE A 318 13.40 4.41 9.25
N ALA A 319 14.44 4.07 8.48
CA ALA A 319 14.52 4.50 7.09
C ALA A 319 13.59 3.63 6.24
N LEU A 320 12.48 4.19 5.80
CA LEU A 320 11.52 3.57 4.89
C LEU A 320 11.58 4.23 3.53
N ALA A 321 11.35 3.43 2.47
CA ALA A 321 11.31 3.95 1.12
C ALA A 321 10.10 4.88 0.89
N ASN A 322 10.17 5.67 -0.17
CA ASN A 322 9.06 6.47 -0.69
C ASN A 322 8.47 7.47 0.33
N GLY A 323 9.28 8.01 1.24
CA GLY A 323 8.81 8.98 2.22
C GLY A 323 7.85 8.42 3.27
N ALA A 324 7.74 7.09 3.38
CA ALA A 324 6.97 6.48 4.46
C ALA A 324 7.60 6.76 5.83
N GLY A 325 6.77 6.89 6.84
CA GLY A 325 7.20 7.08 8.22
C GLY A 325 6.23 6.45 9.20
N ILE A 326 6.68 6.23 10.44
CA ILE A 326 5.85 5.66 11.51
C ILE A 326 5.82 6.63 12.66
N ILE A 327 4.62 7.01 13.09
CA ILE A 327 4.38 7.76 14.32
C ILE A 327 3.85 6.80 15.38
N ALA A 328 4.43 6.83 16.57
CA ALA A 328 4.00 6.05 17.71
C ALA A 328 3.46 6.95 18.82
N GLY A 329 2.45 6.47 19.54
CA GLY A 329 1.91 7.16 20.71
C GLY A 329 1.27 6.17 21.69
N TRP A 330 1.43 6.39 22.99
CA TRP A 330 1.00 5.49 24.05
C TRP A 330 -0.24 6.01 24.76
N LYS A 331 -1.20 5.14 24.98
CA LYS A 331 -2.35 5.43 25.84
C LYS A 331 -1.89 5.42 27.29
N PRO A 332 -2.19 6.46 28.11
CA PRO A 332 -1.84 6.47 29.52
C PRO A 332 -2.36 5.26 30.30
N VAL A 333 -1.61 4.85 31.32
CA VAL A 333 -2.05 3.86 32.32
C VAL A 333 -2.88 4.60 33.36
N GLY A 334 -4.13 4.23 33.59
CA GLY A 334 -5.00 4.79 34.63
C GLY A 334 -6.43 5.06 34.18
N ALA A 335 -7.37 5.08 35.13
CA ALA A 335 -8.81 5.15 34.91
C ALA A 335 -9.34 6.50 34.36
N GLY A 336 -8.47 7.48 34.12
CA GLY A 336 -8.83 8.84 33.75
C GLY A 336 -8.54 9.27 32.31
N TRP A 337 -8.23 8.34 31.39
CA TRP A 337 -7.99 8.75 30.01
C TRP A 337 -9.23 9.39 29.39
N LYS A 338 -9.09 10.66 29.02
CA LYS A 338 -10.07 11.39 28.21
C LYS A 338 -9.34 12.03 27.03
N PRO A 339 -9.89 11.96 25.81
CA PRO A 339 -9.34 12.74 24.71
C PRO A 339 -9.46 14.23 25.04
N VAL A 340 -8.47 15.00 24.66
CA VAL A 340 -8.55 16.46 24.79
C VAL A 340 -9.74 16.96 23.97
N LYS A 341 -10.65 17.71 24.58
CA LYS A 341 -11.78 18.34 23.87
C LYS A 341 -11.21 19.18 22.72
N ALA A 342 -11.80 19.05 21.54
CA ALA A 342 -11.44 19.89 20.40
C ALA A 342 -11.67 21.35 20.79
N GLY A 343 -10.58 22.09 21.06
CA GLY A 343 -10.64 23.54 21.16
C GLY A 343 -11.15 24.09 19.82
N ARG A 344 -12.09 25.04 19.85
CA ARG A 344 -12.42 25.82 18.67
C ARG A 344 -11.12 26.41 18.12
N ARG A 345 -10.85 26.22 16.83
CA ARG A 345 -9.80 27.01 16.18
C ARG A 345 -10.16 28.50 16.36
N PRO A 346 -9.23 29.37 16.71
CA PRO A 346 -9.47 30.79 16.49
C PRO A 346 -9.72 31.00 14.98
N ALA A 347 -10.65 31.90 14.72
CA ALA A 347 -11.09 32.25 13.36
C ALA A 347 -9.96 32.79 12.49
#